data_eee6fa7406ac0f854328ac55422fe788
#
_entry.id   eee6fa7406ac0f854328ac55422fe788
#
_cell.length_a   1.000
_cell.length_b   1.000
_cell.length_c   1.000
_cell.angle_alpha   90.00
_cell.angle_beta   90.00
_cell.angle_gamma   90.00
#
_symmetry.space_group_name_H-M   'P 1'
#
loop_
_entity.id
_entity.type
_entity.pdbx_description
1 polymer ?
#
loop_
_entity_poly.entity_id
_entity_poly.type
_entity_poly.pdbx_seq_one_letter_code
_entity_poly.pdbx_strand_id
1 'polypeptide(L)'
;MNLAEILAQLRANSIDQKISIPSTWHQGRTAYGGLSSALAYQSAKLAAPDLPPLLTAQIAFSGPLSGEVEIHSKILRRGRNSAFIKSEITVGDEVGLSCVFVFMA
;
A
#
# COMPACT_ATOMS: atom_id res chain seq x y z
N MET A 1 -12.52 -12.93 -5.46
CA MET A 1 -11.27 -12.40 -6.05
C MET A 1 -10.06 -13.08 -5.44
N ASN A 2 -9.08 -13.42 -6.26
CA ASN A 2 -7.78 -13.86 -5.78
C ASN A 2 -6.86 -12.66 -5.57
N LEU A 3 -5.65 -12.91 -5.02
CA LEU A 3 -4.69 -11.81 -4.75
C LEU A 3 -4.32 -11.03 -6.01
N ALA A 4 -4.09 -11.73 -7.12
CA ALA A 4 -3.74 -11.07 -8.38
C ALA A 4 -4.84 -10.11 -8.85
N GLU A 5 -6.10 -10.53 -8.72
CA GLU A 5 -7.24 -9.69 -9.09
C GLU A 5 -7.37 -8.47 -8.20
N ILE A 6 -7.12 -8.61 -6.89
CA ILE A 6 -7.14 -7.48 -5.96
C ILE A 6 -6.04 -6.50 -6.31
N LEU A 7 -4.81 -6.99 -6.50
CA LEU A 7 -3.67 -6.13 -6.86
C LEU A 7 -3.84 -5.48 -8.24
N ALA A 8 -4.54 -6.14 -9.16
CA ALA A 8 -4.77 -5.61 -10.50
C ALA A 8 -5.67 -4.36 -10.52
N GLN A 9 -6.34 -4.04 -9.42
CA GLN A 9 -7.08 -2.78 -9.31
C GLN A 9 -6.16 -1.57 -9.23
N LEU A 10 -4.90 -1.76 -8.85
CA LEU A 10 -3.93 -0.68 -8.70
C LEU A 10 -3.43 -0.20 -10.06
N ARG A 11 -3.19 1.10 -10.17
CA ARG A 11 -2.75 1.75 -11.40
C ARG A 11 -1.32 2.26 -11.28
N ALA A 12 -0.53 2.09 -12.35
CA ALA A 12 0.82 2.61 -12.42
C ALA A 12 0.80 4.15 -12.48
N ASN A 13 1.86 4.76 -11.94
CA ASN A 13 2.08 6.21 -11.95
C ASN A 13 0.97 7.01 -11.26
N SER A 14 0.35 6.40 -10.25
CA SER A 14 -0.68 7.06 -9.44
C SER A 14 -0.29 7.00 -7.97
N ILE A 15 -0.45 8.12 -7.28
CA ILE A 15 -0.18 8.22 -5.84
C ILE A 15 -1.44 8.03 -5.01
N ASP A 16 -2.61 8.09 -5.63
CA ASP A 16 -3.89 7.87 -4.97
C ASP A 16 -4.63 6.75 -5.67
N GLN A 17 -5.00 5.71 -4.91
CA GLN A 17 -5.69 4.54 -5.41
C GLN A 17 -6.99 4.32 -4.62
N LYS A 18 -8.00 3.83 -5.30
CA LYS A 18 -9.24 3.40 -4.67
C LYS A 18 -9.52 1.98 -5.10
N ILE A 19 -9.63 1.06 -4.14
CA ILE A 19 -9.85 -0.36 -4.43
C ILE A 19 -10.87 -0.95 -3.48
N SER A 20 -11.40 -2.13 -3.86
CA SER A 20 -12.32 -2.89 -3.02
C SER A 20 -11.64 -4.16 -2.52
N ILE A 21 -11.81 -4.44 -1.23
CA ILE A 21 -11.34 -5.67 -0.59
C ILE A 21 -12.55 -6.55 -0.30
N PRO A 22 -12.64 -7.76 -0.93
CA PRO A 22 -13.73 -8.67 -0.63
C PRO A 22 -13.70 -9.17 0.81
N SER A 23 -14.88 -9.39 1.40
CA SER A 23 -14.99 -9.87 2.78
C SER A 23 -14.32 -11.23 3.00
N THR A 24 -14.13 -12.01 1.94
CA THR A 24 -13.41 -13.29 2.00
C THR A 24 -11.95 -13.15 2.41
N TRP A 25 -11.39 -11.94 2.36
CA TRP A 25 -10.01 -11.64 2.77
C TRP A 25 -9.92 -11.04 4.17
N HIS A 26 -11.03 -11.06 4.93
CA HIS A 26 -11.04 -10.51 6.27
C HIS A 26 -10.64 -11.55 7.32
N GLN A 27 -9.99 -11.05 8.37
CA GLN A 27 -9.87 -11.72 9.66
C GLN A 27 -10.70 -10.89 10.65
N GLY A 28 -11.85 -11.43 11.06
CA GLY A 28 -12.80 -10.64 11.83
C GLY A 28 -13.39 -9.49 10.99
N ARG A 29 -13.24 -8.25 11.47
CA ARG A 29 -13.80 -7.06 10.81
C ARG A 29 -12.80 -6.32 9.94
N THR A 30 -11.59 -6.84 9.76
CA THR A 30 -10.54 -6.16 9.02
C THR A 30 -9.94 -7.09 7.96
N ALA A 31 -9.39 -6.49 6.93
CA ALA A 31 -8.63 -7.21 5.93
C ALA A 31 -7.42 -7.88 6.57
N TYR A 32 -7.08 -9.06 6.07
CA TYR A 32 -5.88 -9.78 6.48
C TYR A 32 -4.64 -8.90 6.35
N GLY A 33 -3.80 -8.85 7.41
CA GLY A 33 -2.65 -7.94 7.47
C GLY A 33 -1.64 -8.14 6.34
N GLY A 34 -1.42 -9.38 5.91
CA GLY A 34 -0.55 -9.66 4.77
C GLY A 34 -1.06 -9.07 3.47
N LEU A 35 -2.38 -9.09 3.26
CA LEU A 35 -2.99 -8.45 2.09
C LEU A 35 -2.81 -6.94 2.15
N SER A 36 -3.13 -6.33 3.28
CA SER A 36 -3.03 -4.87 3.44
C SER A 36 -1.59 -4.39 3.20
N SER A 37 -0.61 -5.12 3.74
CA SER A 37 0.80 -4.82 3.53
C SER A 37 1.20 -4.95 2.06
N ALA A 38 0.72 -6.00 1.37
CA ALA A 38 0.99 -6.20 -0.05
C ALA A 38 0.40 -5.08 -0.90
N LEU A 39 -0.80 -4.63 -0.59
CA LEU A 39 -1.45 -3.51 -1.28
C LEU A 39 -0.65 -2.22 -1.11
N ALA A 40 -0.22 -1.92 0.11
CA ALA A 40 0.58 -0.73 0.39
C ALA A 40 1.91 -0.78 -0.36
N TYR A 41 2.59 -1.92 -0.34
CA TYR A 41 3.86 -2.11 -1.04
C TYR A 41 3.71 -1.97 -2.55
N GLN A 42 2.73 -2.66 -3.13
CA GLN A 42 2.50 -2.59 -4.57
C GLN A 42 2.13 -1.18 -5.01
N SER A 43 1.31 -0.49 -4.22
CA SER A 43 0.96 0.90 -4.48
C SER A 43 2.20 1.81 -4.45
N ALA A 44 3.09 1.61 -3.47
CA ALA A 44 4.34 2.36 -3.38
C ALA A 44 5.23 2.12 -4.61
N LYS A 45 5.33 0.87 -5.05
CA LYS A 45 6.12 0.52 -6.25
C LYS A 45 5.56 1.17 -7.50
N LEU A 46 4.25 1.25 -7.61
CA LEU A 46 3.59 1.85 -8.77
C LEU A 46 3.60 3.37 -8.75
N ALA A 47 3.91 3.99 -7.62
CA ALA A 47 3.95 5.45 -7.48
C ALA A 47 5.15 6.09 -8.18
N ALA A 48 6.22 5.32 -8.42
CA ALA A 48 7.43 5.83 -9.05
C ALA A 48 8.07 4.78 -9.94
N PRO A 49 8.68 5.18 -11.07
CA PRO A 49 9.39 4.25 -11.94
C PRO A 49 10.82 3.98 -11.44
N ASP A 50 11.39 2.89 -11.93
CA ASP A 50 12.82 2.58 -11.80
C ASP A 50 13.33 2.58 -10.36
N LEU A 51 12.52 2.00 -9.45
CA LEU A 51 12.93 1.90 -8.06
C LEU A 51 14.03 0.88 -7.86
N PRO A 52 15.03 1.17 -6.99
CA PRO A 52 15.99 0.16 -6.56
C PRO A 52 15.29 -0.96 -5.78
N PRO A 53 16.01 -2.03 -5.41
CA PRO A 53 15.41 -3.08 -4.58
C PRO A 53 14.91 -2.56 -3.24
N LEU A 54 13.88 -3.20 -2.69
CA LEU A 54 13.39 -2.88 -1.36
C LEU A 54 14.45 -3.24 -0.32
N LEU A 55 14.83 -2.28 0.52
CA LEU A 55 15.76 -2.48 1.61
C LEU A 55 15.04 -2.77 2.92
N THR A 56 14.05 -1.95 3.26
CA THR A 56 13.32 -2.11 4.52
C THR A 56 11.92 -1.54 4.40
N ALA A 57 11.05 -1.99 5.29
CA ALA A 57 9.69 -1.51 5.40
C ALA A 57 9.31 -1.38 6.87
N GLN A 58 8.68 -0.26 7.22
CA GLN A 58 8.05 -0.08 8.51
C GLN A 58 6.55 -0.01 8.29
N ILE A 59 5.81 -0.92 8.93
CA ILE A 59 4.38 -1.07 8.73
C ILE A 59 3.69 -0.96 10.09
N ALA A 60 2.78 0.00 10.20
CA ALA A 60 1.99 0.21 11.41
C ALA A 60 0.50 0.00 11.10
N PHE A 61 -0.10 -0.96 11.81
CA PHE A 61 -1.53 -1.21 11.74
C PHE A 61 -2.22 -0.38 12.82
N SER A 62 -3.13 0.50 12.42
CA SER A 62 -3.78 1.42 13.36
C SER A 62 -5.30 1.29 13.43
N GLY A 63 -5.91 0.56 12.51
CA GLY A 63 -7.35 0.38 12.52
C GLY A 63 -7.82 -0.64 11.50
N PRO A 64 -9.11 -0.99 11.52
CA PRO A 64 -9.66 -1.97 10.58
C PRO A 64 -9.74 -1.42 9.16
N LEU A 65 -9.51 -2.30 8.20
CA LEU A 65 -9.65 -2.01 6.77
C LEU A 65 -10.64 -2.99 6.17
N SER A 66 -11.68 -2.49 5.53
CA SER A 66 -12.69 -3.33 4.91
C SER A 66 -13.40 -2.62 3.77
N GLY A 67 -13.90 -3.41 2.83
CA GLY A 67 -14.67 -2.89 1.71
C GLY A 67 -13.87 -2.01 0.80
N GLU A 68 -14.40 -0.83 0.48
CA GLU A 68 -13.71 0.15 -0.35
C GLU A 68 -12.71 0.92 0.48
N VAL A 69 -11.46 0.89 0.06
CA VAL A 69 -10.36 1.58 0.74
C VAL A 69 -9.65 2.51 -0.23
N GLU A 70 -9.02 3.54 0.31
CA GLU A 70 -8.16 4.41 -0.46
C GLU A 70 -6.71 4.21 -0.02
N ILE A 71 -5.80 4.22 -0.98
CA ILE A 71 -4.37 4.09 -0.71
C ILE A 71 -3.70 5.34 -1.24
N HIS A 72 -3.00 6.03 -0.35
CA HIS A 72 -2.30 7.27 -0.67
C HIS A 72 -0.81 7.05 -0.51
N SER A 73 -0.05 7.27 -1.59
CA SER A 73 1.40 7.14 -1.57
C SER A 73 2.05 8.51 -1.76
N LYS A 74 3.15 8.74 -1.05
CA LYS A 74 3.90 9.97 -1.14
C LYS A 74 5.39 9.65 -1.23
N ILE A 75 6.05 10.20 -2.24
CA ILE A 75 7.50 10.10 -2.35
C ILE A 75 8.09 11.11 -1.38
N LEU A 76 8.66 10.61 -0.29
CA LEU A 76 9.27 11.46 0.74
C LEU A 76 10.61 12.02 0.27
N ARG A 77 11.38 11.18 -0.40
CA ARG A 77 12.69 11.57 -0.94
C ARG A 77 13.08 10.59 -2.05
N ARG A 78 13.65 11.13 -3.11
CA ARG A 78 14.22 10.34 -4.19
C ARG A 78 15.65 10.78 -4.44
N GLY A 79 16.61 9.86 -4.22
CA GLY A 79 18.01 10.07 -4.55
C GLY A 79 18.41 9.25 -5.78
N ARG A 80 19.70 9.29 -6.12
CA ARG A 80 20.25 8.51 -7.25
C ARG A 80 20.06 7.01 -7.01
N ASN A 81 20.36 6.53 -5.81
CA ASN A 81 20.35 5.11 -5.45
C ASN A 81 19.32 4.78 -4.38
N SER A 82 18.42 5.69 -4.06
CA SER A 82 17.46 5.48 -2.98
C SER A 82 16.13 6.16 -3.24
N ALA A 83 15.08 5.61 -2.65
CA ALA A 83 13.76 6.21 -2.64
C ALA A 83 13.07 5.88 -1.32
N PHE A 84 12.46 6.89 -0.71
CA PHE A 84 11.68 6.75 0.52
C PHE A 84 10.24 7.06 0.15
N ILE A 85 9.36 6.08 0.28
CA ILE A 85 7.96 6.22 -0.11
C ILE A 85 7.06 5.85 1.06
N LYS A 86 6.17 6.76 1.43
CA LYS A 86 5.15 6.53 2.44
C LYS A 86 3.86 6.11 1.75
N SER A 87 3.19 5.10 2.28
CA SER A 87 1.85 4.70 1.84
C SER A 87 0.92 4.58 3.04
N GLU A 88 -0.28 5.12 2.90
CA GLU A 88 -1.34 5.00 3.90
C GLU A 88 -2.56 4.38 3.25
N ILE A 89 -3.24 3.50 3.99
CA ILE A 89 -4.53 2.97 3.56
C ILE A 89 -5.60 3.47 4.51
N THR A 90 -6.64 4.09 3.95
CA THR A 90 -7.71 4.72 4.72
C THR A 90 -9.06 4.14 4.36
N VAL A 91 -9.97 4.17 5.35
CA VAL A 91 -11.40 3.96 5.14
C VAL A 91 -12.10 5.24 5.59
N GLY A 92 -12.69 5.96 4.64
CA GLY A 92 -13.16 7.32 4.94
C GLY A 92 -12.00 8.20 5.38
N ASP A 93 -12.13 8.83 6.53
CA ASP A 93 -11.10 9.73 7.06
C ASP A 93 -10.14 9.04 8.04
N GLU A 94 -10.30 7.74 8.27
CA GLU A 94 -9.50 7.02 9.25
C GLU A 94 -8.40 6.21 8.59
N VAL A 95 -7.18 6.34 9.12
CA VAL A 95 -6.02 5.57 8.68
C VAL A 95 -6.05 4.20 9.36
N GLY A 96 -6.05 3.13 8.56
CA GLY A 96 -5.96 1.78 9.08
C GLY A 96 -4.56 1.19 8.99
N LEU A 97 -3.74 1.71 8.07
CA LEU A 97 -2.37 1.24 7.85
C LEU A 97 -1.50 2.43 7.44
N SER A 98 -0.31 2.49 7.99
CA SER A 98 0.70 3.48 7.58
C SER A 98 2.05 2.78 7.42
N CYS A 99 2.69 2.99 6.28
CA CYS A 99 3.94 2.31 5.93
C CYS A 99 4.97 3.31 5.42
N VAL A 100 6.25 3.02 5.70
CA VAL A 100 7.35 3.67 5.02
C VAL A 100 8.21 2.58 4.39
N PHE A 101 8.38 2.65 3.08
CA PHE A 101 9.22 1.73 2.33
C PHE A 101 10.48 2.45 1.89
N VAL A 102 11.62 1.81 2.13
CA VAL A 102 12.93 2.33 1.71
C VAL A 102 13.49 1.39 0.64
N PHE A 103 13.69 1.95 -0.54
CA PHE A 103 14.31 1.26 -1.68
C PHE A 103 15.72 1.80 -1.81
N MET A 104 16.70 0.91 -1.90
CA MET A 104 18.10 1.34 -1.96
C MET A 104 18.97 0.29 -2.68
N ALA A 105 19.80 0.77 -3.56
CA ALA A 105 20.78 -0.07 -4.24
C ALA A 105 22.08 -0.14 -3.45
#